data_4c8c8c2d5c91b6bb3c491ce8c0e80823
#
_entry.id   4c8c8c2d5c91b6bb3c491ce8c0e80823
#
_cell.length_a   1.000
_cell.length_b   1.000
_cell.length_c   1.000
_cell.angle_alpha   90.00
_cell.angle_beta   90.00
_cell.angle_gamma   90.00
#
_symmetry.space_group_name_H-M   'P 1'
#
loop_
_entity.id
_entity.type
_entity.pdbx_description
1 polymer ?
#
loop_
_entity_poly.entity_id
_entity_poly.type
_entity_poly.pdbx_seq_one_letter_code
_entity_poly.pdbx_strand_id
1 'polypeptide(L)'
;MLGAMKIRKACSADATVITDFNTRLAWESEKLKLDSKTILGGVRAALKDSTKGTYFVAEHENEVVGQLLITYEWSDWRNGNFWWIQSVYVAVEHRQSGVFSALFAHIQKLAQSRRDVCGLRLYVEENNDRAQLTYAKLGMTKTHYAVFETDLRRKSKLARSATRAKLRA
;
A
#
# COMPACT_ATOMS: atom_id res chain seq x y z
N MET A 1 27.65 8.58 1.43
CA MET A 1 27.17 7.19 1.44
C MET A 1 26.00 7.14 2.39
N LEU A 2 24.82 6.73 1.95
CA LEU A 2 23.69 6.47 2.86
C LEU A 2 24.13 5.37 3.83
N GLY A 3 23.97 5.60 5.14
CA GLY A 3 24.16 4.57 6.14
C GLY A 3 23.35 3.32 5.83
N ALA A 4 23.70 2.17 6.39
CA ALA A 4 23.06 0.89 6.09
C ALA A 4 21.53 0.98 6.35
N MET A 5 20.73 0.86 5.29
CA MET A 5 19.27 0.81 5.39
C MET A 5 18.85 -0.59 5.85
N LYS A 6 18.05 -0.66 6.90
CA LYS A 6 17.51 -1.90 7.46
C LYS A 6 16.05 -2.04 7.09
N ILE A 7 15.70 -3.15 6.43
CA ILE A 7 14.28 -3.49 6.18
C ILE A 7 13.86 -4.52 7.21
N ARG A 8 12.72 -4.28 7.85
CA ARG A 8 12.16 -5.17 8.85
C ARG A 8 10.63 -5.22 8.80
N LYS A 9 10.06 -6.27 9.34
CA LYS A 9 8.63 -6.32 9.65
C LYS A 9 8.32 -5.24 10.69
N ALA A 10 7.21 -4.54 10.48
CA ALA A 10 6.75 -3.54 11.43
C ALA A 10 6.19 -4.19 12.70
N CYS A 11 6.26 -3.47 13.81
CA CYS A 11 5.71 -3.87 15.11
C CYS A 11 4.72 -2.82 15.64
N SER A 12 4.12 -3.06 16.79
CA SER A 12 3.14 -2.17 17.40
C SER A 12 3.67 -0.75 17.68
N ALA A 13 4.97 -0.60 17.93
CA ALA A 13 5.60 0.70 18.14
C ALA A 13 5.59 1.57 16.87
N ASP A 14 5.52 0.96 15.68
CA ASP A 14 5.50 1.68 14.40
C ASP A 14 4.10 2.23 14.06
N ALA A 15 3.06 1.93 14.84
CA ALA A 15 1.68 2.27 14.50
C ALA A 15 1.47 3.76 14.21
N THR A 16 2.14 4.64 14.94
CA THR A 16 2.00 6.10 14.78
C THR A 16 2.64 6.58 13.48
N VAL A 17 3.87 6.18 13.19
CA VAL A 17 4.57 6.58 11.96
C VAL A 17 3.90 6.00 10.72
N ILE A 18 3.42 4.75 10.77
CA ILE A 18 2.67 4.13 9.67
C ILE A 18 1.35 4.88 9.43
N THR A 19 0.65 5.29 10.48
CA THR A 19 -0.59 6.07 10.37
C THR A 19 -0.33 7.44 9.73
N ASP A 20 0.74 8.13 10.12
CA ASP A 20 1.15 9.40 9.52
C ASP A 20 1.49 9.23 8.03
N PHE A 21 2.27 8.23 7.68
CA PHE A 21 2.63 7.93 6.30
C PHE A 21 1.41 7.62 5.43
N ASN A 22 0.45 6.84 5.92
CA ASN A 22 -0.79 6.58 5.20
C ASN A 22 -1.63 7.84 5.01
N THR A 23 -1.66 8.72 6.02
CA THR A 23 -2.39 10.00 5.94
C THR A 23 -1.76 10.92 4.89
N ARG A 24 -0.44 11.01 4.88
CA ARG A 24 0.30 11.76 3.85
C ARG A 24 0.12 11.17 2.47
N LEU A 25 0.22 9.84 2.34
CA LEU A 25 0.01 9.13 1.08
C LEU A 25 -1.35 9.47 0.47
N ALA A 26 -2.44 9.32 1.24
CA ALA A 26 -3.79 9.60 0.77
C ALA A 26 -3.98 11.07 0.35
N TRP A 27 -3.36 11.99 1.08
CA TRP A 27 -3.40 13.41 0.71
C TRP A 27 -2.57 13.72 -0.54
N GLU A 28 -1.37 13.14 -0.67
CA GLU A 28 -0.49 13.39 -1.80
C GLU A 28 -1.06 12.81 -3.09
N SER A 29 -1.56 11.56 -3.06
CA SER A 29 -2.04 10.84 -4.25
C SER A 29 -3.46 11.21 -4.66
N GLU A 30 -4.38 11.35 -3.70
CA GLU A 30 -5.81 11.44 -3.99
C GLU A 30 -6.49 12.70 -3.42
N LYS A 31 -5.73 13.58 -2.73
CA LYS A 31 -6.27 14.71 -1.97
C LYS A 31 -7.33 14.28 -0.95
N LEU A 32 -7.25 13.05 -0.50
CA LEU A 32 -8.19 12.45 0.42
C LEU A 32 -7.76 12.69 1.87
N LYS A 33 -8.66 13.27 2.66
CA LYS A 33 -8.47 13.41 4.11
C LYS A 33 -9.03 12.19 4.83
N LEU A 34 -8.15 11.39 5.40
CA LEU A 34 -8.55 10.20 6.15
C LEU A 34 -9.06 10.56 7.54
N ASP A 35 -10.03 9.78 8.05
CA ASP A 35 -10.44 9.84 9.45
C ASP A 35 -9.36 9.21 10.33
N SER A 36 -8.82 9.98 11.28
CA SER A 36 -7.66 9.60 12.09
C SER A 36 -7.92 8.36 12.96
N LYS A 37 -9.14 8.15 13.44
CA LYS A 37 -9.50 6.98 14.25
C LYS A 37 -9.57 5.73 13.39
N THR A 38 -10.17 5.86 12.21
CA THR A 38 -10.32 4.76 11.25
C THR A 38 -8.97 4.28 10.76
N ILE A 39 -8.08 5.19 10.33
CA ILE A 39 -6.75 4.78 9.81
C ILE A 39 -5.87 4.18 10.90
N LEU A 40 -5.82 4.78 12.11
CA LEU A 40 -5.07 4.22 13.23
C LEU A 40 -5.60 2.84 13.64
N GLY A 41 -6.95 2.68 13.67
CA GLY A 41 -7.58 1.39 13.93
C GLY A 41 -7.21 0.32 12.91
N GLY A 42 -7.21 0.67 11.62
CA GLY A 42 -6.82 -0.22 10.52
C GLY A 42 -5.34 -0.63 10.59
N VAL A 43 -4.44 0.32 10.84
CA VAL A 43 -3.00 0.05 11.02
C VAL A 43 -2.76 -0.90 12.19
N ARG A 44 -3.35 -0.62 13.36
CA ARG A 44 -3.22 -1.48 14.55
C ARG A 44 -3.79 -2.88 14.31
N ALA A 45 -4.89 -3.00 13.59
CA ALA A 45 -5.47 -4.29 13.24
C ALA A 45 -4.53 -5.13 12.37
N ALA A 46 -3.89 -4.54 11.36
CA ALA A 46 -2.91 -5.23 10.51
C ALA A 46 -1.63 -5.59 11.28
N LEU A 47 -1.14 -4.71 12.17
CA LEU A 47 0.03 -5.00 13.01
C LEU A 47 -0.21 -6.14 14.00
N LYS A 48 -1.45 -6.32 14.46
CA LYS A 48 -1.85 -7.38 15.40
C LYS A 48 -2.15 -8.70 14.72
N ASP A 49 -2.67 -8.67 13.50
CA ASP A 49 -3.21 -9.82 12.78
C ASP A 49 -2.66 -9.87 11.36
N SER A 50 -1.66 -10.73 11.15
CA SER A 50 -0.99 -10.87 9.86
C SER A 50 -1.88 -11.44 8.74
N THR A 51 -3.07 -11.97 9.05
CA THR A 51 -4.03 -12.39 8.03
C THR A 51 -4.65 -11.20 7.28
N LYS A 52 -4.68 -10.03 7.90
CA LYS A 52 -5.11 -8.77 7.28
C LYS A 52 -4.04 -8.14 6.39
N GLY A 53 -2.79 -8.46 6.68
CA GLY A 53 -1.63 -7.95 5.96
C GLY A 53 -0.41 -7.81 6.87
N THR A 54 0.71 -7.60 6.26
CA THR A 54 2.00 -7.41 6.97
C THR A 54 2.66 -6.14 6.50
N TYR A 55 2.87 -5.19 7.41
CA TYR A 55 3.67 -4.01 7.16
C TYR A 55 5.16 -4.32 7.24
N PHE A 56 5.91 -3.76 6.29
CA PHE A 56 7.36 -3.68 6.32
C PHE A 56 7.78 -2.22 6.31
N VAL A 57 8.83 -1.92 7.06
CA VAL A 57 9.40 -0.57 7.18
C VAL A 57 10.87 -0.58 6.80
N ALA A 58 11.29 0.52 6.20
CA ALA A 58 12.70 0.85 5.97
C ALA A 58 13.15 1.78 7.08
N GLU A 59 14.22 1.40 7.77
CA GLU A 59 14.82 2.13 8.88
C GLU A 59 16.21 2.63 8.47
N HIS A 60 16.47 3.90 8.68
CA HIS A 60 17.75 4.55 8.45
C HIS A 60 18.08 5.40 9.67
N GLU A 61 19.26 5.22 10.25
CA GLU A 61 19.69 5.94 11.48
C GLU A 61 18.69 5.86 12.64
N ASN A 62 18.06 4.68 12.82
CA ASN A 62 17.01 4.38 13.80
C ASN A 62 15.66 5.09 13.56
N GLU A 63 15.48 5.76 12.44
CA GLU A 63 14.21 6.35 12.04
C GLU A 63 13.54 5.55 10.93
N VAL A 64 12.22 5.42 10.99
CA VAL A 64 11.43 4.81 9.90
C VAL A 64 11.27 5.84 8.79
N VAL A 65 11.88 5.56 7.63
CA VAL A 65 11.92 6.46 6.47
C VAL A 65 11.06 6.00 5.29
N GLY A 66 10.50 4.80 5.37
CA GLY A 66 9.59 4.29 4.36
C GLY A 66 8.85 3.05 4.81
N GLN A 67 7.78 2.74 4.10
CA GLN A 67 6.91 1.60 4.40
C GLN A 67 6.29 1.00 3.15
N LEU A 68 5.80 -0.23 3.29
CA LEU A 68 4.77 -0.83 2.45
C LEU A 68 3.94 -1.84 3.26
N LEU A 69 2.74 -2.13 2.77
CA LEU A 69 1.87 -3.18 3.29
C LEU A 69 1.80 -4.32 2.27
N ILE A 70 1.93 -5.55 2.72
CA ILE A 70 1.62 -6.75 1.93
C ILE A 70 0.25 -7.27 2.37
N THR A 71 -0.65 -7.45 1.40
CA THR A 71 -1.90 -8.20 1.55
C THR A 71 -1.91 -9.41 0.63
N TYR A 72 -2.89 -10.29 0.76
CA TYR A 72 -2.86 -11.60 0.13
C TYR A 72 -4.09 -11.83 -0.72
N GLU A 73 -3.89 -12.39 -1.91
CA GLU A 73 -4.94 -12.84 -2.81
C GLU A 73 -4.68 -14.28 -3.21
N TRP A 74 -5.58 -15.17 -2.83
CA TRP A 74 -5.50 -16.56 -3.26
C TRP A 74 -5.83 -16.69 -4.75
N SER A 75 -5.01 -17.43 -5.47
CA SER A 75 -5.25 -17.80 -6.86
C SER A 75 -5.47 -19.32 -6.95
N ASP A 76 -6.70 -19.73 -7.24
CA ASP A 76 -7.06 -21.12 -7.53
C ASP A 76 -6.32 -21.65 -8.77
N TRP A 77 -6.15 -20.82 -9.80
CA TRP A 77 -5.44 -21.19 -11.02
C TRP A 77 -3.96 -21.49 -10.79
N ARG A 78 -3.35 -20.89 -9.77
CA ARG A 78 -1.93 -21.04 -9.44
C ARG A 78 -1.69 -21.86 -8.19
N ASN A 79 -2.76 -22.23 -7.48
CA ASN A 79 -2.70 -22.87 -6.17
C ASN A 79 -1.70 -22.17 -5.24
N GLY A 80 -1.80 -20.84 -5.16
CA GLY A 80 -0.87 -20.01 -4.41
C GLY A 80 -1.36 -18.59 -4.20
N ASN A 81 -0.68 -17.85 -3.36
CA ASN A 81 -1.01 -16.48 -3.03
C ASN A 81 -0.26 -15.49 -3.92
N PHE A 82 -0.96 -14.51 -4.50
CA PHE A 82 -0.35 -13.26 -4.87
C PHE A 82 -0.17 -12.38 -3.64
N TRP A 83 0.98 -11.79 -3.51
CA TRP A 83 1.21 -10.74 -2.54
C TRP A 83 1.00 -9.39 -3.21
N TRP A 84 0.04 -8.61 -2.67
CA TRP A 84 -0.24 -7.26 -3.10
C TRP A 84 0.58 -6.27 -2.28
N ILE A 85 1.37 -5.45 -2.98
CA ILE A 85 2.13 -4.34 -2.39
C ILE A 85 1.22 -3.12 -2.38
N GLN A 86 0.90 -2.64 -1.19
CA GLN A 86 0.00 -1.51 -0.95
C GLN A 86 0.64 -0.51 0.01
N SER A 87 0.00 0.65 0.18
CA SER A 87 0.40 1.69 1.15
C SER A 87 1.89 2.04 1.10
N VAL A 88 2.45 2.06 -0.12
CA VAL A 88 3.86 2.41 -0.33
C VAL A 88 4.06 3.89 -0.06
N TYR A 89 4.91 4.21 0.90
CA TYR A 89 5.30 5.58 1.19
C TYR A 89 6.78 5.66 1.52
N VAL A 90 7.43 6.72 1.05
CA VAL A 90 8.80 7.09 1.42
C VAL A 90 8.77 8.55 1.86
N ALA A 91 9.33 8.82 3.02
CA ALA A 91 9.47 10.17 3.55
C ALA A 91 10.16 11.07 2.52
N VAL A 92 9.68 12.32 2.39
CA VAL A 92 10.05 13.22 1.29
C VAL A 92 11.57 13.38 1.20
N GLU A 93 12.23 13.50 2.34
CA GLU A 93 13.68 13.73 2.48
C GLU A 93 14.51 12.51 2.02
N HIS A 94 13.87 11.33 1.97
CA HIS A 94 14.50 10.07 1.61
C HIS A 94 14.05 9.53 0.24
N ARG A 95 13.28 10.34 -0.53
CA ARG A 95 12.90 9.96 -1.90
C ARG A 95 14.13 10.00 -2.82
N GLN A 96 14.10 9.16 -3.85
CA GLN A 96 15.19 9.00 -4.84
C GLN A 96 16.48 8.40 -4.27
N SER A 97 16.52 8.02 -2.99
CA SER A 97 17.67 7.39 -2.34
C SER A 97 17.64 5.84 -2.33
N GLY A 98 16.72 5.24 -3.10
CA GLY A 98 16.64 3.78 -3.23
C GLY A 98 15.82 3.07 -2.15
N VAL A 99 15.14 3.80 -1.25
CA VAL A 99 14.32 3.22 -0.15
C VAL A 99 13.28 2.24 -0.68
N PHE A 100 12.50 2.63 -1.70
CA PHE A 100 11.50 1.74 -2.27
C PHE A 100 12.14 0.51 -2.94
N SER A 101 13.24 0.68 -3.65
CA SER A 101 13.96 -0.45 -4.27
C SER A 101 14.47 -1.45 -3.23
N ALA A 102 14.94 -0.98 -2.09
CA ALA A 102 15.37 -1.83 -0.99
C ALA A 102 14.19 -2.59 -0.36
N LEU A 103 13.06 -1.91 -0.11
CA LEU A 103 11.81 -2.53 0.35
C LEU A 103 11.35 -3.60 -0.64
N PHE A 104 11.29 -3.28 -1.92
CA PHE A 104 10.83 -4.19 -2.98
C PHE A 104 11.74 -5.42 -3.07
N ALA A 105 13.07 -5.22 -3.11
CA ALA A 105 14.02 -6.33 -3.17
C ALA A 105 13.90 -7.26 -1.96
N HIS A 106 13.68 -6.71 -0.76
CA HIS A 106 13.43 -7.51 0.44
C HIS A 106 12.17 -8.37 0.30
N ILE A 107 11.05 -7.76 -0.15
CA ILE A 107 9.78 -8.48 -0.35
C ILE A 107 9.90 -9.53 -1.44
N GLN A 108 10.57 -9.22 -2.56
CA GLN A 108 10.80 -10.15 -3.65
C GLN A 108 11.60 -11.38 -3.18
N LYS A 109 12.69 -11.16 -2.43
CA LYS A 109 13.48 -12.24 -1.84
C LYS A 109 12.66 -13.10 -0.88
N LEU A 110 11.86 -12.46 -0.03
CA LEU A 110 10.99 -13.16 0.92
C LEU A 110 9.91 -13.97 0.19
N ALA A 111 9.27 -13.42 -0.84
CA ALA A 111 8.29 -14.12 -1.67
C ALA A 111 8.90 -15.33 -2.38
N GLN A 112 10.09 -15.18 -2.96
CA GLN A 112 10.82 -16.26 -3.64
C GLN A 112 11.21 -17.40 -2.71
N SER A 113 11.40 -17.14 -1.41
CA SER A 113 11.70 -18.18 -0.42
C SER A 113 10.48 -19.01 0.01
N ARG A 114 9.28 -18.64 -0.44
CA ARG A 114 8.03 -19.27 -0.05
C ARG A 114 7.40 -20.04 -1.21
N ARG A 115 7.02 -21.29 -0.95
CA ARG A 115 6.38 -22.16 -1.96
C ARG A 115 4.92 -21.81 -2.23
N ASP A 116 4.26 -21.15 -1.27
CA ASP A 116 2.85 -20.75 -1.33
C ASP A 116 2.64 -19.37 -1.99
N VAL A 117 3.70 -18.70 -2.43
CA VAL A 117 3.61 -17.39 -3.11
C VAL A 117 3.86 -17.56 -4.60
N CYS A 118 2.88 -17.18 -5.41
CA CYS A 118 2.91 -17.33 -6.86
C CYS A 118 3.26 -16.03 -7.61
N GLY A 119 3.32 -14.89 -6.95
CA GLY A 119 3.70 -13.61 -7.58
C GLY A 119 3.48 -12.39 -6.69
N LEU A 120 3.97 -11.26 -7.19
CA LEU A 120 3.78 -9.93 -6.60
C LEU A 120 2.87 -9.10 -7.50
N ARG A 121 1.98 -8.31 -6.90
CA ARG A 121 1.10 -7.35 -7.58
C ARG A 121 1.11 -6.01 -6.88
N LEU A 122 0.80 -4.94 -7.60
CA LEU A 122 0.53 -3.62 -7.04
C LEU A 122 -0.42 -2.84 -7.94
N TYR A 123 -1.03 -1.79 -7.37
CA TYR A 123 -1.74 -0.78 -8.13
C TYR A 123 -0.84 0.42 -8.37
N VAL A 124 -1.05 1.09 -9.48
CA VAL A 124 -0.44 2.37 -9.80
C VAL A 124 -1.46 3.23 -10.53
N GLU A 125 -1.52 4.49 -10.19
CA GLU A 125 -2.35 5.46 -10.90
C GLU A 125 -1.84 5.59 -12.35
N GLU A 126 -2.78 5.64 -13.32
CA GLU A 126 -2.45 5.55 -14.75
C GLU A 126 -1.51 6.66 -15.24
N ASN A 127 -1.60 7.85 -14.64
CA ASN A 127 -0.77 8.99 -15.03
C ASN A 127 0.52 9.09 -14.21
N ASN A 128 0.81 8.14 -13.32
CA ASN A 128 2.04 8.09 -12.53
C ASN A 128 3.16 7.38 -13.30
N ASP A 129 3.59 8.00 -14.42
CA ASP A 129 4.63 7.46 -15.30
C ASP A 129 5.93 7.14 -14.57
N ARG A 130 6.28 7.98 -13.58
CA ARG A 130 7.49 7.79 -12.79
C ARG A 130 7.46 6.49 -12.00
N ALA A 131 6.35 6.20 -11.34
CA ALA A 131 6.19 4.95 -10.60
C ALA A 131 6.16 3.75 -11.56
N GLN A 132 5.44 3.86 -12.69
CA GLN A 132 5.39 2.81 -13.72
C GLN A 132 6.79 2.47 -14.25
N LEU A 133 7.62 3.47 -14.56
CA LEU A 133 9.01 3.27 -14.98
C LEU A 133 9.85 2.59 -13.88
N THR A 134 9.61 2.93 -12.61
CA THR A 134 10.30 2.29 -11.50
C THR A 134 9.93 0.81 -11.40
N TYR A 135 8.66 0.47 -11.51
CA TYR A 135 8.19 -0.92 -11.46
C TYR A 135 8.70 -1.74 -12.64
N ALA A 136 8.71 -1.17 -13.84
CA ALA A 136 9.29 -1.82 -15.02
C ALA A 136 10.79 -2.14 -14.82
N LYS A 137 11.57 -1.20 -14.27
CA LYS A 137 12.99 -1.41 -13.93
C LYS A 137 13.20 -2.51 -12.86
N LEU A 138 12.21 -2.73 -12.00
CA LEU A 138 12.21 -3.79 -10.99
C LEU A 138 11.71 -5.13 -11.54
N GLY A 139 11.46 -5.23 -12.85
CA GLY A 139 11.04 -6.46 -13.52
C GLY A 139 9.54 -6.74 -13.46
N MET A 140 8.71 -5.77 -13.07
CA MET A 140 7.25 -5.93 -13.12
C MET A 140 6.73 -5.60 -14.52
N THR A 141 5.68 -6.31 -14.93
CA THR A 141 5.02 -6.11 -16.21
C THR A 141 3.62 -5.55 -15.99
N LYS A 142 3.25 -4.50 -16.73
CA LYS A 142 1.88 -3.97 -16.74
C LYS A 142 0.94 -5.04 -17.32
N THR A 143 -0.10 -5.38 -16.57
CA THR A 143 -1.14 -6.31 -17.02
C THR A 143 -2.20 -5.59 -17.86
N HIS A 144 -3.11 -6.36 -18.49
CA HIS A 144 -4.25 -5.82 -19.24
C HIS A 144 -5.53 -5.71 -18.41
N TYR A 145 -5.49 -6.03 -17.11
CA TYR A 145 -6.65 -5.94 -16.23
C TYR A 145 -6.84 -4.51 -15.72
N ALA A 146 -8.08 -4.08 -15.67
CA ALA A 146 -8.51 -2.86 -14.97
C ALA A 146 -9.14 -3.21 -13.63
N VAL A 147 -9.09 -2.28 -12.68
CA VAL A 147 -9.74 -2.42 -11.37
C VAL A 147 -11.11 -1.76 -11.44
N PHE A 148 -12.14 -2.47 -10.96
CA PHE A 148 -13.48 -1.94 -10.76
C PHE A 148 -13.78 -1.97 -9.25
N GLU A 149 -14.36 -0.88 -8.73
CA GLU A 149 -14.64 -0.75 -7.31
C GLU A 149 -16.08 -0.28 -7.06
N THR A 150 -16.70 -0.80 -6.00
CA THR A 150 -17.96 -0.28 -5.44
C THR A 150 -17.77 -0.02 -3.95
N ASP A 151 -17.84 1.25 -3.54
CA ASP A 151 -17.75 1.62 -2.13
C ASP A 151 -19.11 1.42 -1.43
N LEU A 152 -19.19 0.36 -0.61
CA LEU A 152 -20.39 0.00 0.15
C LEU A 152 -20.59 0.85 1.42
N ARG A 153 -19.58 1.59 1.88
CA ARG A 153 -19.63 2.42 3.10
C ARG A 153 -20.04 3.85 2.82
N ARG A 154 -19.89 4.35 1.61
CA ARG A 154 -20.44 5.62 1.19
C ARG A 154 -21.96 5.46 1.05
N LYS A 155 -22.74 5.92 2.04
CA LYS A 155 -24.18 6.21 1.84
C LYS A 155 -24.25 7.14 0.64
N SER A 156 -24.81 6.63 -0.47
CA SER A 156 -24.76 7.28 -1.77
C SER A 156 -25.26 8.73 -1.68
N LYS A 157 -24.40 9.71 -1.97
CA LYS A 157 -24.83 11.08 -2.22
C LYS A 157 -25.82 11.15 -3.38
N LEU A 158 -25.82 10.16 -4.26
CA LEU A 158 -26.75 9.99 -5.38
C LEU A 158 -28.20 9.76 -4.94
N ALA A 159 -28.45 9.02 -3.83
CA ALA A 159 -29.82 8.83 -3.33
C ALA A 159 -30.44 10.15 -2.79
N ARG A 160 -29.62 11.08 -2.27
CA ARG A 160 -30.09 12.36 -1.77
C ARG A 160 -30.42 13.39 -2.89
N SER A 161 -29.73 13.32 -4.03
CA SER A 161 -30.03 14.19 -5.18
C SER A 161 -31.28 13.72 -5.92
N ALA A 162 -31.53 12.43 -6.07
CA ALA A 162 -32.70 11.86 -6.71
C ALA A 162 -33.98 12.12 -5.89
N THR A 163 -33.89 12.04 -4.56
CA THR A 163 -35.06 12.38 -3.68
C THR A 163 -35.38 13.86 -3.70
N ARG A 164 -34.39 14.75 -3.82
CA ARG A 164 -34.61 16.20 -3.90
C ARG A 164 -35.17 16.64 -5.26
N ALA A 165 -34.89 15.93 -6.34
CA ALA A 165 -35.46 16.18 -7.66
C ALA A 165 -36.93 15.73 -7.76
N LYS A 166 -37.31 14.61 -7.08
CA LYS A 166 -38.70 14.14 -7.05
C LYS A 166 -39.63 14.95 -6.13
N LEU A 167 -39.11 15.77 -5.21
CA LEU A 167 -39.89 16.65 -4.34
C LEU A 167 -40.07 18.07 -4.92
N ARG A 168 -39.53 18.33 -6.12
CA ARG A 168 -39.67 19.61 -6.84
C ARG A 168 -40.40 19.50 -8.18
N ALA A 169 -40.94 18.34 -8.51
CA ALA A 169 -41.86 18.09 -9.61
C ALA A 169 -43.25 17.78 -9.07
#